data_98fb68e475c8aca07c073ae85e39033c
#
_entry.id   98fb68e475c8aca07c073ae85e39033c
#
_cell.length_a   1.000
_cell.length_b   1.000
_cell.length_c   1.000
_cell.angle_alpha   90.00
_cell.angle_beta   90.00
_cell.angle_gamma   90.00
#
_symmetry.space_group_name_H-M   'P 1'
#
loop_
_entity.id
_entity.type
_entity.pdbx_description
1 polymer ?
#
loop_
_entity_poly.entity_id
_entity_poly.type
_entity_poly.pdbx_seq_one_letter_code
_entity_poly.pdbx_strand_id
1 'polypeptide(L)'
;MQFKKDYTYNNIVEVAKKIFLRDGFTKTSMRDIAKGAGIGVSNIYNYFESKDELFKHIVAPLIAELEKMMTEHHNMKSYDQFLLYARGESDEVININVQDYMRLLNNFRDELKLILYKAQGSSLETFMDEYSEKCTQ
;
A
#
# COMPACT_ATOMS: atom_id res chain seq x y z
N MET A 1 18.68 17.00 -16.56
CA MET A 1 19.08 17.21 -15.16
C MET A 1 18.29 16.30 -14.24
N GLN A 2 18.99 15.63 -13.37
CA GLN A 2 18.41 14.66 -12.42
C GLN A 2 17.41 15.30 -11.47
N PHE A 3 17.64 16.51 -11.03
CA PHE A 3 16.76 17.29 -10.16
C PHE A 3 15.35 17.48 -10.74
N LYS A 4 15.28 17.81 -12.03
CA LYS A 4 14.00 18.04 -12.72
C LYS A 4 13.23 16.73 -12.90
N LYS A 5 13.94 15.63 -13.17
CA LYS A 5 13.32 14.30 -13.28
C LYS A 5 12.77 13.82 -11.95
N ASP A 6 13.51 13.99 -10.85
CA ASP A 6 13.08 13.60 -9.51
C ASP A 6 11.88 14.44 -9.08
N TYR A 7 11.87 15.73 -9.33
CA TYR A 7 10.73 16.59 -9.04
C TYR A 7 9.48 16.16 -9.82
N THR A 8 9.62 15.93 -11.12
CA THR A 8 8.51 15.50 -11.96
C THR A 8 7.96 14.15 -11.52
N TYR A 9 8.86 13.20 -11.24
CA TYR A 9 8.51 11.86 -10.75
C TYR A 9 7.69 11.94 -9.46
N ASN A 10 8.19 12.68 -8.48
CA ASN A 10 7.51 12.85 -7.20
C ASN A 10 6.17 13.56 -7.35
N ASN A 11 6.10 14.55 -8.21
CA ASN A 11 4.87 15.28 -8.50
C ASN A 11 3.82 14.36 -9.14
N ILE A 12 4.21 13.52 -10.07
CA ILE A 12 3.31 12.52 -10.68
C ILE A 12 2.73 11.60 -9.60
N VAL A 13 3.58 11.08 -8.72
CA VAL A 13 3.18 10.17 -7.64
C VAL A 13 2.18 10.85 -6.70
N GLU A 14 2.46 12.09 -6.28
CA GLU A 14 1.57 12.82 -5.37
C GLU A 14 0.22 13.16 -6.01
N VAL A 15 0.23 13.59 -7.27
CA VAL A 15 -1.00 13.90 -8.01
C VAL A 15 -1.81 12.62 -8.23
N ALA A 16 -1.17 11.54 -8.65
CA ALA A 16 -1.81 10.25 -8.88
C ALA A 16 -2.47 9.73 -7.60
N LYS A 17 -1.77 9.80 -6.49
CA LYS A 17 -2.27 9.38 -5.17
C LYS A 17 -3.57 10.12 -4.83
N LYS A 18 -3.59 11.44 -4.99
CA LYS A 18 -4.79 12.25 -4.72
C LYS A 18 -5.95 11.88 -5.63
N ILE A 19 -5.69 11.67 -6.91
CA ILE A 19 -6.76 11.34 -7.89
C ILE A 19 -7.29 9.93 -7.62
N PHE A 20 -6.41 8.96 -7.38
CA PHE A 20 -6.84 7.60 -7.03
C PHE A 20 -7.68 7.57 -5.75
N LEU A 21 -7.30 8.35 -4.74
CA LEU A 21 -8.07 8.44 -3.49
C LEU A 21 -9.46 9.03 -3.72
N ARG A 22 -9.55 10.03 -4.59
CA ARG A 22 -10.82 10.68 -4.89
C ARG A 22 -11.74 9.82 -5.76
N ASP A 23 -11.20 9.29 -6.86
CA ASP A 23 -12.00 8.68 -7.93
C ASP A 23 -11.90 7.16 -8.01
N GLY A 24 -10.87 6.55 -7.42
CA GLY A 24 -10.57 5.12 -7.54
C GLY A 24 -9.78 4.80 -8.80
N PHE A 25 -9.22 3.59 -8.85
CA PHE A 25 -8.35 3.15 -9.95
C PHE A 25 -9.07 3.17 -11.29
N THR A 26 -10.25 2.55 -11.37
CA THR A 26 -10.99 2.39 -12.63
C THR A 26 -11.35 3.72 -13.29
N LYS A 27 -11.76 4.70 -12.49
CA LYS A 27 -12.22 6.01 -12.99
C LYS A 27 -11.09 7.01 -13.24
N THR A 28 -9.87 6.66 -12.90
CA THR A 28 -8.70 7.51 -13.12
C THR A 28 -7.98 7.11 -14.40
N SER A 29 -7.55 8.09 -15.19
CA SER A 29 -6.78 7.85 -16.41
C SER A 29 -5.39 8.46 -16.30
N MET A 30 -4.45 7.96 -17.11
CA MET A 30 -3.11 8.56 -17.22
C MET A 30 -3.19 10.00 -17.71
N ARG A 31 -4.17 10.32 -18.54
CA ARG A 31 -4.43 11.69 -19.01
C ARG A 31 -4.80 12.61 -17.85
N ASP A 32 -5.67 12.16 -16.96
CA ASP A 32 -6.07 12.93 -15.78
C ASP A 32 -4.87 13.22 -14.89
N ILE A 33 -4.03 12.22 -14.67
CA ILE A 33 -2.84 12.34 -13.85
C ILE A 33 -1.84 13.32 -14.48
N ALA A 34 -1.59 13.17 -15.77
CA ALA A 34 -0.68 14.06 -16.52
C ALA A 34 -1.16 15.51 -16.45
N LYS A 35 -2.45 15.74 -16.64
CA LYS A 35 -3.06 17.06 -16.55
C LYS A 35 -2.86 17.66 -15.15
N GLY A 36 -3.14 16.88 -14.11
CA GLY A 36 -2.96 17.32 -12.72
C GLY A 36 -1.49 17.61 -12.38
N ALA A 37 -0.56 16.86 -12.97
CA ALA A 37 0.87 17.04 -12.76
C ALA A 37 1.46 18.15 -13.64
N GLY A 38 0.69 18.73 -14.58
CA GLY A 38 1.15 19.77 -15.46
C GLY A 38 2.12 19.31 -16.54
N ILE A 39 2.01 18.06 -16.98
CA ILE A 39 2.87 17.48 -18.03
C ILE A 39 2.03 16.90 -19.17
N GLY A 40 2.67 16.65 -20.32
CA GLY A 40 2.02 16.00 -21.43
C GLY A 40 1.77 14.52 -21.18
N VAL A 41 0.73 13.97 -21.82
CA VAL A 41 0.37 12.55 -21.69
C VAL A 41 1.52 11.65 -22.16
N SER A 42 2.18 12.00 -23.26
CA SER A 42 3.33 11.24 -23.75
C SER A 42 4.49 11.27 -22.75
N ASN A 43 4.66 12.36 -22.02
CA ASN A 43 5.74 12.50 -21.05
C ASN A 43 5.53 11.62 -19.80
N ILE A 44 4.28 11.47 -19.34
CA ILE A 44 4.00 10.63 -18.17
C ILE A 44 4.43 9.18 -18.41
N TYR A 45 4.26 8.68 -19.65
CA TYR A 45 4.67 7.32 -20.02
C TYR A 45 6.19 7.13 -20.03
N ASN A 46 6.98 8.20 -19.98
CA ASN A 46 8.42 8.11 -19.76
C ASN A 46 8.78 7.75 -18.32
N TYR A 47 7.86 7.96 -17.37
CA TYR A 47 8.07 7.70 -15.95
C TYR A 47 7.39 6.40 -15.50
N PHE A 48 6.20 6.11 -15.99
CA PHE A 48 5.41 4.94 -15.62
C PHE A 48 4.80 4.30 -16.86
N GLU A 49 5.01 3.01 -16.99
CA GLU A 49 4.59 2.22 -18.13
C GLU A 49 3.07 2.17 -18.30
N SER A 50 2.35 2.16 -17.17
CA SER A 50 0.89 2.08 -17.15
C SER A 50 0.33 2.67 -15.87
N LYS A 51 -0.99 2.89 -15.88
CA LYS A 51 -1.73 3.30 -14.67
C LYS A 51 -1.55 2.28 -13.54
N ASP A 52 -1.57 1.00 -13.87
CA ASP A 52 -1.41 -0.08 -12.90
C ASP A 52 -0.01 -0.07 -12.27
N GLU A 53 1.04 0.15 -13.08
CA GLU A 53 2.40 0.26 -12.55
C GLU A 53 2.54 1.47 -11.61
N LEU A 54 1.91 2.58 -11.94
CA LEU A 54 1.89 3.77 -11.08
C LEU A 54 1.16 3.48 -9.77
N PHE A 55 0.00 2.83 -9.83
CA PHE A 55 -0.76 2.44 -8.64
C PHE A 55 0.06 1.51 -7.73
N LYS A 56 0.67 0.48 -8.31
CA LYS A 56 1.53 -0.46 -7.57
C LYS A 56 2.70 0.27 -6.91
N HIS A 57 3.29 1.22 -7.61
CA HIS A 57 4.40 2.01 -7.07
C HIS A 57 3.99 2.81 -5.82
N ILE A 58 2.80 3.42 -5.86
CA ILE A 58 2.29 4.21 -4.73
C ILE A 58 2.11 3.36 -3.48
N VAL A 59 1.57 2.15 -3.62
CA VAL A 59 1.25 1.28 -2.48
C VAL A 59 2.39 0.30 -2.12
N ALA A 60 3.47 0.26 -2.91
CA ALA A 60 4.58 -0.65 -2.70
C ALA A 60 5.18 -0.59 -1.28
N PRO A 61 5.41 0.59 -0.67
CA PRO A 61 5.92 0.64 0.70
C PRO A 61 5.00 -0.01 1.72
N LEU A 62 3.69 0.15 1.56
CA LEU A 62 2.70 -0.53 2.42
C LEU A 62 2.77 -2.05 2.24
N ILE A 63 2.81 -2.52 1.00
CA ILE A 63 2.88 -3.96 0.70
C ILE A 63 4.13 -4.57 1.32
N ALA A 64 5.28 -3.89 1.21
CA ALA A 64 6.53 -4.33 1.82
C ALA A 64 6.40 -4.45 3.34
N GLU A 65 5.74 -3.49 3.99
CA GLU A 65 5.52 -3.53 5.44
C GLU A 65 4.58 -4.66 5.84
N LEU A 66 3.51 -4.89 5.07
CA LEU A 66 2.57 -5.99 5.32
C LEU A 66 3.26 -7.35 5.19
N GLU A 67 4.08 -7.53 4.15
CA GLU A 67 4.84 -8.77 3.95
C GLU A 67 5.85 -9.00 5.07
N LYS A 68 6.51 -7.93 5.53
CA LYS A 68 7.43 -7.99 6.66
C LYS A 68 6.70 -8.41 7.94
N MET A 69 5.55 -7.83 8.22
CA MET A 69 4.73 -8.19 9.37
C MET A 69 4.32 -9.66 9.32
N MET A 70 3.90 -10.14 8.15
CA MET A 70 3.53 -11.53 7.98
C MET A 70 4.70 -12.47 8.25
N THR A 71 5.89 -12.14 7.76
CA THR A 71 7.11 -12.92 7.99
C THR A 71 7.49 -12.94 9.47
N GLU A 72 7.43 -11.80 10.14
CA GLU A 72 7.71 -11.68 11.58
C GLU A 72 6.73 -12.51 12.41
N HIS A 73 5.45 -12.48 12.07
CA HIS A 73 4.43 -13.28 12.75
C HIS A 73 4.63 -14.78 12.54
N HIS A 74 5.08 -15.21 11.37
CA HIS A 74 5.38 -16.62 11.13
C HIS A 74 6.66 -17.07 11.85
N ASN A 75 7.64 -16.19 12.01
CA ASN A 75 8.89 -16.49 12.71
C ASN A 75 8.74 -16.52 14.24
N MET A 76 7.76 -15.82 14.77
CA MET A 76 7.37 -16.00 16.16
C MET A 76 6.70 -17.36 16.27
N LYS A 77 7.16 -18.21 17.15
CA LYS A 77 6.52 -19.50 17.43
C LYS A 77 5.09 -19.24 17.90
N SER A 78 4.24 -18.96 16.97
CA SER A 78 2.93 -18.33 17.16
C SER A 78 2.00 -19.14 18.05
N TYR A 79 2.17 -20.47 18.03
CA TYR A 79 1.32 -21.36 18.82
C TYR A 79 1.60 -21.27 20.33
N ASP A 80 2.89 -21.29 20.70
CA ASP A 80 3.29 -21.22 22.12
C ASP A 80 2.92 -19.85 22.71
N GLN A 81 3.12 -18.78 21.96
CA GLN A 81 2.77 -17.43 22.41
C GLN A 81 1.26 -17.22 22.47
N PHE A 82 0.52 -17.78 21.52
CA PHE A 82 -0.93 -17.76 21.55
C PHE A 82 -1.46 -18.49 22.79
N LEU A 83 -0.86 -19.63 23.14
CA LEU A 83 -1.24 -20.38 24.35
C LEU A 83 -0.95 -19.58 25.62
N LEU A 84 0.20 -18.92 25.70
CA LEU A 84 0.55 -18.07 26.84
C LEU A 84 -0.47 -16.92 26.99
N TYR A 85 -0.85 -16.31 25.87
CA TYR A 85 -1.88 -15.26 25.85
C TYR A 85 -3.24 -15.82 26.31
N ALA A 86 -3.66 -16.96 25.75
CA ALA A 86 -4.95 -17.57 26.06
C ALA A 86 -5.05 -17.98 27.56
N ARG A 87 -3.91 -18.23 28.19
CA ARG A 87 -3.83 -18.55 29.63
C ARG A 87 -3.71 -17.31 30.52
N GLY A 88 -3.63 -16.11 29.93
CA GLY A 88 -3.43 -14.88 30.68
C GLY A 88 -2.04 -14.72 31.25
N GLU A 89 -1.06 -15.47 30.73
CA GLU A 89 0.32 -15.46 31.22
C GLU A 89 1.21 -14.43 30.49
N SER A 90 0.72 -13.83 29.40
CA SER A 90 1.44 -12.79 28.68
C SER A 90 0.48 -11.89 27.91
N ASP A 91 0.61 -10.59 28.15
CA ASP A 91 -0.07 -9.54 27.36
C ASP A 91 0.78 -9.06 26.19
N GLU A 92 2.02 -9.54 26.06
CA GLU A 92 2.99 -9.05 25.07
C GLU A 92 2.51 -9.22 23.62
N VAL A 93 1.85 -10.33 23.32
CA VAL A 93 1.39 -10.62 21.94
C VAL A 93 0.36 -9.58 21.47
N ILE A 94 -0.56 -9.18 22.35
CA ILE A 94 -1.56 -8.15 22.01
C ILE A 94 -0.90 -6.79 21.83
N ASN A 95 0.01 -6.41 22.72
CA ASN A 95 0.66 -5.11 22.64
C ASN A 95 1.47 -4.94 21.35
N ILE A 96 2.20 -5.96 20.93
CA ILE A 96 2.96 -5.94 19.66
C ILE A 96 2.02 -5.75 18.48
N ASN A 97 0.93 -6.54 18.43
CA ASN A 97 -0.02 -6.46 17.31
C ASN A 97 -0.71 -5.09 17.22
N VAL A 98 -1.14 -4.55 18.36
CA VAL A 98 -1.79 -3.23 18.39
C VAL A 98 -0.82 -2.15 17.93
N GLN A 99 0.41 -2.16 18.41
CA GLN A 99 1.43 -1.18 18.00
C GLN A 99 1.73 -1.27 16.50
N ASP A 100 1.82 -2.48 15.96
CA ASP A 100 2.06 -2.69 14.54
C ASP A 100 0.92 -2.13 13.69
N TYR A 101 -0.33 -2.39 14.06
CA TYR A 101 -1.49 -1.84 13.36
C TYR A 101 -1.56 -0.31 13.48
N MET A 102 -1.26 0.23 14.65
CA MET A 102 -1.23 1.69 14.84
C MET A 102 -0.15 2.33 13.98
N ARG A 103 1.02 1.69 13.89
CA ARG A 103 2.11 2.17 13.03
C ARG A 103 1.68 2.19 11.55
N LEU A 104 1.01 1.12 11.08
CA LEU A 104 0.46 1.06 9.73
C LEU A 104 -0.53 2.19 9.48
N LEU A 105 -1.47 2.40 10.39
CA LEU A 105 -2.48 3.45 10.26
C LEU A 105 -1.84 4.84 10.23
N ASN A 106 -0.83 5.07 11.05
CA ASN A 106 -0.17 6.38 11.12
C ASN A 106 0.70 6.66 9.89
N ASN A 107 1.44 5.65 9.41
CA ASN A 107 2.42 5.83 8.34
C ASN A 107 1.85 5.59 6.94
N PHE A 108 0.78 4.80 6.81
CA PHE A 108 0.26 4.32 5.52
C PHE A 108 -1.25 4.51 5.38
N ARG A 109 -1.81 5.54 6.01
CA ARG A 109 -3.26 5.76 6.00
C ARG A 109 -3.84 5.85 4.58
N ASP A 110 -3.22 6.65 3.73
CA ASP A 110 -3.70 6.86 2.36
C ASP A 110 -3.52 5.61 1.51
N GLU A 111 -2.37 4.95 1.64
CA GLU A 111 -2.06 3.71 0.93
C GLU A 111 -3.01 2.58 1.34
N LEU A 112 -3.38 2.51 2.63
CA LEU A 112 -4.39 1.56 3.11
C LEU A 112 -5.76 1.83 2.49
N LYS A 113 -6.18 3.09 2.41
CA LYS A 113 -7.44 3.47 1.75
C LYS A 113 -7.43 3.06 0.29
N LEU A 114 -6.31 3.27 -0.41
CA LEU A 114 -6.18 2.90 -1.81
C LEU A 114 -6.36 1.39 -2.00
N ILE A 115 -5.65 0.59 -1.22
CA ILE A 115 -5.67 -0.87 -1.36
C ILE A 115 -7.01 -1.48 -0.92
N LEU A 116 -7.62 -0.93 0.14
CA LEU A 116 -8.88 -1.47 0.67
C LEU A 116 -10.10 -1.07 -0.15
N TYR A 117 -10.14 0.18 -0.64
CA TYR A 117 -11.38 0.73 -1.21
C TYR A 117 -11.27 1.25 -2.63
N LYS A 118 -10.07 1.45 -3.15
CA LYS A 118 -9.84 2.14 -4.43
C LYS A 118 -9.06 1.33 -5.45
N ALA A 119 -8.82 0.04 -5.17
CA ALA A 119 -7.99 -0.83 -6.02
C ALA A 119 -8.78 -1.60 -7.09
N GLN A 120 -10.10 -1.48 -7.13
CA GLN A 120 -10.95 -2.21 -8.06
C GLN A 120 -10.55 -1.90 -9.52
N GLY A 121 -10.35 -2.95 -10.30
CA GLY A 121 -9.89 -2.85 -11.68
C GLY A 121 -8.37 -2.90 -11.84
N SER A 122 -7.61 -2.76 -10.75
CA SER A 122 -6.15 -2.87 -10.77
C SER A 122 -5.70 -4.33 -10.57
N SER A 123 -4.40 -4.59 -10.80
CA SER A 123 -3.81 -5.89 -10.51
C SER A 123 -3.81 -6.25 -9.02
N LEU A 124 -4.06 -5.27 -8.14
CA LEU A 124 -4.07 -5.43 -6.70
C LEU A 124 -5.48 -5.49 -6.09
N GLU A 125 -6.52 -5.64 -6.91
CA GLU A 125 -7.90 -5.59 -6.41
C GLU A 125 -8.21 -6.70 -5.40
N THR A 126 -7.54 -7.85 -5.50
CA THR A 126 -7.73 -8.98 -4.58
C THR A 126 -6.60 -9.13 -3.56
N PHE A 127 -5.67 -8.18 -3.53
CA PHE A 127 -4.48 -8.28 -2.69
C PHE A 127 -4.81 -8.49 -1.21
N MET A 128 -5.74 -7.71 -0.66
CA MET A 128 -6.08 -7.81 0.77
C MET A 128 -6.77 -9.12 1.11
N ASP A 129 -7.59 -9.63 0.20
CA ASP A 129 -8.23 -10.94 0.38
C ASP A 129 -7.18 -12.05 0.42
N GLU A 130 -6.25 -12.03 -0.53
CA GLU A 130 -5.14 -12.98 -0.59
C GLU A 130 -4.23 -12.89 0.64
N TYR A 131 -3.95 -11.66 1.09
CA TYR A 131 -3.16 -11.42 2.30
C TYR A 131 -3.84 -11.98 3.54
N SER A 132 -5.15 -11.74 3.69
CA SER A 132 -5.94 -12.25 4.81
C SER A 132 -5.94 -13.77 4.84
N GLU A 133 -6.08 -14.44 3.69
CA GLU A 133 -6.02 -15.89 3.58
C GLU A 133 -4.65 -16.42 4.05
N LYS A 134 -3.56 -15.78 3.63
CA LYS A 134 -2.21 -16.18 4.05
C LYS A 134 -2.00 -16.03 5.56
N CYS A 135 -2.60 -15.01 6.16
CA CYS A 135 -2.49 -14.77 7.60
C CYS A 135 -3.25 -15.80 8.43
N THR A 136 -4.29 -16.44 7.86
CA THR A 136 -5.09 -17.45 8.56
C THR A 136 -4.55 -18.89 8.39
N GLN A 137 -3.55 -19.08 7.55
CA GLN A 137 -2.85 -20.35 7.41
C GLN A 137 -1.69 -20.42 8.41
#